data_0b4e3e8351eaacd0faee6460a28e0c54
#
_entry.id   0b4e3e8351eaacd0faee6460a28e0c54
#
_cell.length_a   1.000
_cell.length_b   1.000
_cell.length_c   1.000
_cell.angle_alpha   90.00
_cell.angle_beta   90.00
_cell.angle_gamma   90.00
#
_symmetry.space_group_name_H-M   'P 1'
#
loop_
_entity.id
_entity.type
_entity.pdbx_description
1 polymer ?
#
loop_
_entity_poly.entity_id
_entity_poly.type
_entity_poly.pdbx_seq_one_letter_code
_entity_poly.pdbx_strand_id
1 'polypeptide(L)'
;MSGYGYNIVQNLLYEEIIMKNVPKVAAIHDMSGMGRCSMTVIMPIISALGCQVCPLPTALLSNHSEFKHFYFFDFTDHIEEYYSNWEKNNAEFDCIYSGFIGSEKQIDILTDIIDRMRKKNAPIVVVDPVMGDHGIVYKTYTHEMIEKMSRLVNKADIITPNLTEVGILLGEKYEGETVSIVQLKSFLRELCGMGPGKALITGITTDDGEHINACYDKETGEYWKVMFDYVDKRYPGTGDLFTALFTGYLLNGRKMPEAMEEASIFVSKAVRITHEAGTSGSEGVIFEKIMPELYQKVENYKYTAI
;
A
#
# COMPACT_ATOMS: atom_id res chain seq x y z
N MET A 1 -40.22 -1.62 28.29
CA MET A 1 -38.92 -2.26 28.70
C MET A 1 -37.88 -2.25 27.56
N SER A 2 -37.63 -1.14 26.86
CA SER A 2 -36.73 -1.09 25.68
C SER A 2 -35.57 -0.07 25.76
N GLY A 3 -35.47 0.70 26.84
CA GLY A 3 -34.41 1.69 26.97
C GLY A 3 -33.10 1.21 27.64
N TYR A 4 -33.17 0.21 28.52
CA TYR A 4 -32.01 -0.25 29.30
C TYR A 4 -31.05 -1.12 28.47
N GLY A 5 -31.53 -1.92 27.54
CA GLY A 5 -30.69 -2.77 26.70
C GLY A 5 -29.86 -1.98 25.68
N TYR A 6 -30.42 -0.89 25.14
CA TYR A 6 -29.74 -0.03 24.16
C TYR A 6 -28.56 0.73 24.79
N ASN A 7 -28.71 1.20 26.02
CA ASN A 7 -27.66 1.87 26.77
C ASN A 7 -26.49 0.95 27.17
N ILE A 8 -26.77 -0.31 27.52
CA ILE A 8 -25.70 -1.27 27.87
C ILE A 8 -24.87 -1.64 26.67
N VAL A 9 -25.47 -1.89 25.51
CA VAL A 9 -24.76 -2.21 24.27
C VAL A 9 -23.96 -1.02 23.77
N GLN A 10 -24.51 0.21 23.87
CA GLN A 10 -23.76 1.43 23.52
C GLN A 10 -22.57 1.67 24.49
N ASN A 11 -22.74 1.45 25.78
CA ASN A 11 -21.67 1.60 26.76
C ASN A 11 -20.58 0.53 26.57
N LEU A 12 -20.92 -0.72 26.29
CA LEU A 12 -19.96 -1.78 25.99
C LEU A 12 -19.19 -1.50 24.69
N LEU A 13 -19.87 -1.04 23.65
CA LEU A 13 -19.24 -0.60 22.39
C LEU A 13 -18.34 0.63 22.62
N TYR A 14 -18.77 1.56 23.47
CA TYR A 14 -17.99 2.75 23.80
C TYR A 14 -16.73 2.41 24.62
N GLU A 15 -16.86 1.50 25.60
CA GLU A 15 -15.72 0.98 26.36
C GLU A 15 -14.77 0.17 25.49
N GLU A 16 -15.27 -0.65 24.56
CA GLU A 16 -14.46 -1.40 23.59
C GLU A 16 -13.69 -0.47 22.64
N ILE A 17 -14.31 0.64 22.20
CA ILE A 17 -13.68 1.67 21.38
C ILE A 17 -12.60 2.43 22.17
N ILE A 18 -12.86 2.78 23.44
CA ILE A 18 -11.89 3.49 24.29
C ILE A 18 -10.71 2.61 24.68
N MET A 19 -10.92 1.31 24.88
CA MET A 19 -9.88 0.37 25.33
C MET A 19 -8.96 -0.09 24.20
N LYS A 20 -9.35 0.06 22.93
CA LYS A 20 -8.49 -0.24 21.79
C LYS A 20 -7.53 0.93 21.53
N ASN A 21 -6.23 0.70 21.70
CA ASN A 21 -5.23 1.64 21.21
C ASN A 21 -5.43 1.84 19.69
N VAL A 22 -5.49 3.09 19.25
CA VAL A 22 -5.55 3.44 17.84
C VAL A 22 -4.19 3.15 17.22
N PRO A 23 -4.07 2.21 16.26
CA PRO A 23 -2.80 1.92 15.61
C PRO A 23 -2.22 3.17 14.94
N LYS A 24 -0.91 3.38 15.05
CA LYS A 24 -0.19 4.50 14.44
C LYS A 24 0.63 4.03 13.24
N VAL A 25 0.44 4.69 12.11
CA VAL A 25 1.14 4.41 10.86
C VAL A 25 2.07 5.57 10.51
N ALA A 26 3.37 5.33 10.49
CA ALA A 26 4.33 6.25 9.87
C ALA A 26 4.22 6.07 8.35
N ALA A 27 3.54 6.97 7.67
CA ALA A 27 3.37 6.95 6.22
C ALA A 27 4.48 7.78 5.56
N ILE A 28 5.32 7.14 4.75
CA ILE A 28 6.52 7.73 4.14
C ILE A 28 6.32 7.77 2.63
N HIS A 29 5.79 8.88 2.13
CA HIS A 29 5.39 9.08 0.74
C HIS A 29 5.53 10.55 0.33
N ASP A 30 5.42 10.83 -0.98
CA ASP A 30 5.21 12.19 -1.46
C ASP A 30 3.82 12.71 -1.10
N MET A 31 3.68 14.01 -1.08
CA MET A 31 2.40 14.70 -0.95
C MET A 31 2.10 15.47 -2.23
N SER A 32 1.21 14.93 -3.05
CA SER A 32 0.70 15.57 -4.26
C SER A 32 -0.58 16.33 -3.95
N GLY A 33 -0.57 17.67 -4.10
CA GLY A 33 -1.66 18.55 -3.67
C GLY A 33 -2.93 18.43 -4.51
N MET A 34 -2.80 18.08 -5.79
CA MET A 34 -3.93 17.85 -6.71
C MET A 34 -3.77 16.51 -7.39
N GLY A 35 -4.89 15.80 -7.55
CA GLY A 35 -4.95 14.42 -7.98
C GLY A 35 -4.97 13.44 -6.79
N ARG A 36 -5.49 12.24 -7.04
CA ARG A 36 -5.66 11.21 -6.01
C ARG A 36 -4.52 10.19 -6.11
N CYS A 37 -3.43 10.46 -5.40
CA CYS A 37 -2.29 9.54 -5.28
C CYS A 37 -1.53 9.81 -3.97
N SER A 38 -0.67 8.90 -3.58
CA SER A 38 0.23 9.03 -2.44
C SER A 38 -0.48 9.49 -1.16
N MET A 39 0.05 10.46 -0.41
CA MET A 39 -0.50 10.91 0.89
C MET A 39 -1.97 11.33 0.82
N THR A 40 -2.41 11.92 -0.30
CA THR A 40 -3.80 12.39 -0.43
C THR A 40 -4.82 11.24 -0.52
N VAL A 41 -4.38 10.04 -0.84
CA VAL A 41 -5.15 8.79 -0.78
C VAL A 41 -4.92 8.06 0.54
N ILE A 42 -3.66 7.90 0.94
CA ILE A 42 -3.26 7.10 2.10
C ILE A 42 -3.87 7.64 3.40
N MET A 43 -3.78 8.95 3.62
CA MET A 43 -4.27 9.57 4.86
C MET A 43 -5.77 9.37 5.10
N PRO A 44 -6.68 9.72 4.16
CA PRO A 44 -8.11 9.54 4.39
C PRO A 44 -8.50 8.05 4.52
N ILE A 45 -7.90 7.16 3.74
CA ILE A 45 -8.24 5.73 3.74
C ILE A 45 -7.83 5.06 5.06
N ILE A 46 -6.57 5.20 5.46
CA ILE A 46 -6.07 4.58 6.70
C ILE A 46 -6.75 5.19 7.92
N SER A 47 -7.04 6.51 7.91
CA SER A 47 -7.79 7.17 8.99
C SER A 47 -9.25 6.68 9.07
N ALA A 48 -9.92 6.47 7.92
CA ALA A 48 -11.27 5.91 7.88
C ALA A 48 -11.31 4.47 8.42
N LEU A 49 -10.22 3.72 8.28
CA LEU A 49 -10.06 2.39 8.87
C LEU A 49 -9.64 2.42 10.35
N GLY A 50 -9.69 3.58 11.01
CA GLY A 50 -9.48 3.70 12.45
C GLY A 50 -8.02 3.73 12.89
N CYS A 51 -7.07 4.01 12.00
CA CYS A 51 -5.66 4.15 12.34
C CYS A 51 -5.21 5.62 12.26
N GLN A 52 -4.31 6.05 13.15
CA GLN A 52 -3.70 7.37 13.09
C GLN A 52 -2.58 7.37 12.05
N VAL A 53 -2.69 8.23 11.02
CA VAL A 53 -1.60 8.43 10.05
C VAL A 53 -0.68 9.54 10.52
N CYS A 54 0.62 9.25 10.55
CA CYS A 54 1.68 10.21 10.83
C CYS A 54 2.52 10.38 9.56
N PRO A 55 2.28 11.45 8.76
CA PRO A 55 2.94 11.62 7.48
C PRO A 55 4.40 12.07 7.65
N LEU A 56 5.33 11.40 6.93
CA LEU A 56 6.69 11.83 6.69
C LEU A 56 6.87 12.03 5.18
N PRO A 57 6.87 13.28 4.70
CA PRO A 57 6.96 13.54 3.27
C PRO A 57 8.33 13.16 2.70
N THR A 58 8.34 12.53 1.50
CA THR A 58 9.56 12.36 0.68
C THR A 58 9.72 13.53 -0.30
N ALA A 59 8.60 14.05 -0.79
CA ALA A 59 8.54 15.23 -1.66
C ALA A 59 7.19 15.95 -1.47
N LEU A 60 7.15 17.23 -1.82
CA LEU A 60 5.90 18.00 -1.93
C LEU A 60 5.70 18.40 -3.39
N LEU A 61 4.58 18.00 -3.97
CA LEU A 61 4.23 18.34 -5.33
C LEU A 61 2.93 19.17 -5.36
N SER A 62 2.84 20.15 -6.28
CA SER A 62 1.57 20.85 -6.50
C SER A 62 0.49 19.89 -7.01
N ASN A 63 0.89 18.89 -7.77
CA ASN A 63 0.10 17.80 -8.34
C ASN A 63 1.06 16.71 -8.81
N HIS A 64 0.60 15.48 -8.99
CA HIS A 64 1.48 14.39 -9.40
C HIS A 64 2.03 14.56 -10.84
N SER A 65 3.06 13.80 -11.16
CA SER A 65 3.89 13.98 -12.38
C SER A 65 3.19 13.64 -13.71
N GLU A 66 2.00 13.04 -13.70
CA GLU A 66 1.21 12.81 -14.94
C GLU A 66 0.52 14.09 -15.46
N PHE A 67 0.42 15.13 -14.64
CA PHE A 67 -0.02 16.44 -15.13
C PHE A 67 1.10 17.12 -15.91
N LYS A 68 0.74 17.84 -16.97
CA LYS A 68 1.68 18.54 -17.86
C LYS A 68 2.59 19.53 -17.11
N HIS A 69 2.05 20.19 -16.09
CA HIS A 69 2.76 21.19 -15.30
C HIS A 69 2.62 20.82 -13.82
N PHE A 70 3.72 20.69 -13.12
CA PHE A 70 3.76 20.46 -11.68
C PHE A 70 4.99 21.14 -11.07
N TYR A 71 4.87 21.50 -9.80
CA TYR A 71 5.98 21.93 -8.97
C TYR A 71 6.44 20.73 -8.13
N PHE A 72 7.75 20.56 -7.99
CA PHE A 72 8.35 19.49 -7.20
C PHE A 72 9.33 20.09 -6.19
N PHE A 73 9.12 19.81 -4.92
CA PHE A 73 10.03 20.14 -3.85
C PHE A 73 10.54 18.84 -3.21
N ASP A 74 11.85 18.60 -3.37
CA ASP A 74 12.52 17.46 -2.75
C ASP A 74 12.68 17.69 -1.24
N PHE A 75 12.17 16.77 -0.43
CA PHE A 75 12.21 16.87 1.03
C PHE A 75 13.42 16.15 1.66
N THR A 76 14.34 15.61 0.85
CA THR A 76 15.47 14.77 1.28
C THR A 76 16.27 15.37 2.44
N ASP A 77 16.64 16.65 2.36
CA ASP A 77 17.48 17.29 3.37
C ASP A 77 16.76 17.59 4.68
N HIS A 78 15.44 17.41 4.73
CA HIS A 78 14.59 17.67 5.89
C HIS A 78 14.14 16.39 6.61
N ILE A 79 14.23 15.23 5.98
CA ILE A 79 13.70 13.95 6.50
C ILE A 79 14.31 13.62 7.86
N GLU A 80 15.62 13.72 7.98
CA GLU A 80 16.32 13.35 9.22
C GLU A 80 15.94 14.28 10.39
N GLU A 81 15.89 15.59 10.17
CA GLU A 81 15.46 16.53 11.19
C GLU A 81 14.01 16.32 11.58
N TYR A 82 13.14 16.06 10.58
CA TYR A 82 11.72 15.77 10.81
C TYR A 82 11.56 14.54 11.70
N TYR A 83 12.20 13.43 11.34
CA TYR A 83 12.13 12.20 12.10
C TYR A 83 12.77 12.32 13.49
N SER A 84 13.91 13.01 13.63
CA SER A 84 14.56 13.21 14.93
C SER A 84 13.67 13.90 15.96
N ASN A 85 12.73 14.75 15.51
CA ASN A 85 11.75 15.35 16.41
C ASN A 85 10.67 14.35 16.85
N TRP A 86 10.32 13.36 16.05
CA TRP A 86 9.49 12.24 16.50
C TRP A 86 10.20 11.41 17.58
N GLU A 87 11.50 11.14 17.39
CA GLU A 87 12.30 10.42 18.40
C GLU A 87 12.39 11.18 19.72
N LYS A 88 12.66 12.50 19.67
CA LYS A 88 12.69 13.36 20.87
C LYS A 88 11.35 13.38 21.61
N ASN A 89 10.23 13.23 20.91
CA ASN A 89 8.89 13.15 21.47
C ASN A 89 8.49 11.70 21.82
N ASN A 90 9.42 10.75 21.79
CA ASN A 90 9.17 9.34 22.09
C ASN A 90 8.05 8.71 21.25
N ALA A 91 7.86 9.16 19.99
CA ALA A 91 6.86 8.58 19.11
C ALA A 91 7.13 7.08 18.88
N GLU A 92 6.07 6.30 18.89
CA GLU A 92 6.05 4.86 18.58
C GLU A 92 5.00 4.61 17.50
N PHE A 93 5.27 3.63 16.64
CA PHE A 93 4.42 3.31 15.49
C PHE A 93 4.17 1.81 15.44
N ASP A 94 2.94 1.41 15.11
CA ASP A 94 2.57 0.02 14.90
C ASP A 94 2.91 -0.44 13.49
N CYS A 95 3.00 0.49 12.55
CA CYS A 95 3.35 0.23 11.15
C CYS A 95 4.17 1.37 10.55
N ILE A 96 5.09 1.00 9.67
CA ILE A 96 5.74 1.89 8.70
C ILE A 96 5.19 1.50 7.33
N TYR A 97 4.63 2.45 6.59
CA TYR A 97 4.20 2.25 5.22
C TYR A 97 4.98 3.22 4.31
N SER A 98 5.81 2.67 3.45
CA SER A 98 6.66 3.40 2.50
C SER A 98 6.21 3.14 1.06
N GLY A 99 6.16 4.20 0.25
CA GLY A 99 5.90 4.14 -1.20
C GLY A 99 6.91 4.98 -1.99
N PHE A 100 6.46 6.03 -2.66
CA PHE A 100 7.34 6.83 -3.53
C PHE A 100 8.52 7.44 -2.79
N ILE A 101 9.72 7.23 -3.35
CA ILE A 101 11.01 7.75 -2.87
C ILE A 101 11.65 8.55 -3.99
N GLY A 102 12.10 9.75 -3.68
CA GLY A 102 12.57 10.73 -4.66
C GLY A 102 14.06 10.64 -5.00
N SER A 103 14.89 9.94 -4.22
CA SER A 103 16.34 9.86 -4.43
C SER A 103 17.00 8.68 -3.72
N GLU A 104 18.23 8.32 -4.18
CA GLU A 104 19.05 7.29 -3.54
C GLU A 104 19.36 7.62 -2.07
N LYS A 105 19.60 8.91 -1.78
CA LYS A 105 19.86 9.39 -0.42
C LYS A 105 18.67 9.15 0.50
N GLN A 106 17.44 9.30 -0.01
CA GLN A 106 16.25 8.99 0.76
C GLN A 106 16.18 7.51 1.13
N ILE A 107 16.52 6.59 0.21
CA ILE A 107 16.54 5.16 0.50
C ILE A 107 17.48 4.84 1.66
N ASP A 108 18.68 5.41 1.66
CA ASP A 108 19.65 5.22 2.73
C ASP A 108 19.12 5.76 4.07
N ILE A 109 18.56 6.98 4.08
CA ILE A 109 17.96 7.59 5.28
C ILE A 109 16.80 6.74 5.82
N LEU A 110 15.89 6.30 4.95
CA LEU A 110 14.72 5.51 5.34
C LEU A 110 15.10 4.14 5.88
N THR A 111 16.12 3.50 5.30
CA THR A 111 16.67 2.24 5.80
C THR A 111 17.18 2.39 7.24
N ASP A 112 17.89 3.49 7.55
CA ASP A 112 18.36 3.79 8.91
C ASP A 112 17.18 4.12 9.86
N ILE A 113 16.22 4.91 9.42
CA ILE A 113 15.00 5.23 10.19
C ILE A 113 14.24 3.96 10.56
N ILE A 114 14.05 3.02 9.63
CA ILE A 114 13.40 1.74 9.89
C ILE A 114 14.16 0.95 10.95
N ASP A 115 15.49 0.90 10.86
CA ASP A 115 16.32 0.19 11.86
C ASP A 115 16.21 0.83 13.25
N ARG A 116 16.12 2.16 13.34
CA ARG A 116 15.91 2.88 14.60
C ARG A 116 14.52 2.62 15.18
N MET A 117 13.47 2.67 14.36
CA MET A 117 12.10 2.38 14.79
C MET A 117 11.98 0.93 15.26
N ARG A 118 12.59 -0.03 14.57
CA ARG A 118 12.57 -1.46 14.95
C ARG A 118 13.22 -1.74 16.30
N LYS A 119 14.27 -1.00 16.65
CA LYS A 119 14.90 -1.11 17.98
C LYS A 119 13.99 -0.63 19.10
N LYS A 120 13.00 0.20 18.83
CA LYS A 120 12.12 0.80 19.83
C LYS A 120 10.89 -0.07 20.11
N ASN A 121 10.11 -0.42 19.09
CA ASN A 121 8.86 -1.17 19.27
C ASN A 121 8.52 -2.15 18.11
N ALA A 122 9.47 -2.41 17.21
CA ALA A 122 9.36 -3.38 16.13
C ALA A 122 8.06 -3.26 15.30
N PRO A 123 7.78 -2.10 14.66
CA PRO A 123 6.60 -1.92 13.83
C PRO A 123 6.61 -2.86 12.62
N ILE A 124 5.43 -3.22 12.12
CA ILE A 124 5.30 -3.89 10.82
C ILE A 124 5.76 -2.93 9.72
N VAL A 125 6.65 -3.39 8.84
CA VAL A 125 7.15 -2.59 7.71
C VAL A 125 6.52 -3.07 6.41
N VAL A 126 5.67 -2.22 5.83
CA VAL A 126 5.06 -2.42 4.51
C VAL A 126 5.78 -1.52 3.52
N VAL A 127 6.32 -2.11 2.45
CA VAL A 127 6.98 -1.37 1.37
C VAL A 127 6.25 -1.61 0.07
N ASP A 128 5.72 -0.53 -0.49
CA ASP A 128 5.29 -0.47 -1.88
C ASP A 128 6.49 0.01 -2.71
N PRO A 129 7.14 -0.85 -3.51
CA PRO A 129 8.39 -0.51 -4.18
C PRO A 129 8.14 0.27 -5.47
N VAL A 130 7.51 1.43 -5.37
CA VAL A 130 7.05 2.27 -6.48
C VAL A 130 8.20 2.65 -7.42
N MET A 131 8.42 1.87 -8.50
CA MET A 131 9.49 2.08 -9.47
C MET A 131 9.02 2.17 -10.91
N GLY A 132 7.85 1.62 -11.22
CA GLY A 132 7.32 1.57 -12.57
C GLY A 132 5.97 0.90 -12.67
N ASP A 133 5.38 0.95 -13.86
CA ASP A 133 4.09 0.34 -14.13
C ASP A 133 3.94 0.04 -15.63
N HIS A 134 3.14 -1.00 -16.00
CA HIS A 134 2.92 -1.43 -17.39
C HIS A 134 4.22 -1.62 -18.21
N GLY A 135 5.23 -2.23 -17.62
CA GLY A 135 6.53 -2.49 -18.25
C GLY A 135 7.43 -1.26 -18.38
N ILE A 136 7.03 -0.10 -17.83
CA ILE A 136 7.77 1.16 -17.96
C ILE A 136 8.28 1.61 -16.59
N VAL A 137 9.61 1.75 -16.46
CA VAL A 137 10.25 2.37 -15.28
C VAL A 137 9.94 3.86 -15.27
N TYR A 138 9.60 4.41 -14.11
CA TYR A 138 9.35 5.85 -13.97
C TYR A 138 10.62 6.66 -14.25
N LYS A 139 10.47 7.79 -14.93
CA LYS A 139 11.58 8.66 -15.36
C LYS A 139 12.44 9.19 -14.21
N THR A 140 11.90 9.21 -13.02
CA THR A 140 12.60 9.65 -11.78
C THR A 140 13.52 8.58 -11.22
N TYR A 141 13.42 7.31 -11.66
CA TYR A 141 14.22 6.20 -11.14
C TYR A 141 15.49 5.99 -11.94
N THR A 142 16.63 6.10 -11.26
CA THR A 142 17.96 5.76 -11.80
C THR A 142 18.27 4.29 -11.56
N HIS A 143 19.29 3.77 -12.26
CA HIS A 143 19.77 2.40 -12.02
C HIS A 143 20.24 2.20 -10.57
N GLU A 144 20.91 3.20 -10.01
CA GLU A 144 21.35 3.19 -8.61
C GLU A 144 20.17 3.16 -7.62
N MET A 145 19.09 3.89 -7.89
CA MET A 145 17.87 3.80 -7.08
C MET A 145 17.26 2.40 -7.09
N ILE A 146 17.25 1.73 -8.26
CA ILE A 146 16.75 0.36 -8.39
C ILE A 146 17.59 -0.60 -7.53
N GLU A 147 18.91 -0.51 -7.61
CA GLU A 147 19.81 -1.32 -6.78
C GLU A 147 19.59 -1.09 -5.28
N LYS A 148 19.46 0.17 -4.88
CA LYS A 148 19.20 0.52 -3.48
C LYS A 148 17.81 0.13 -3.00
N MET A 149 16.79 0.13 -3.87
CA MET A 149 15.45 -0.32 -3.53
C MET A 149 15.45 -1.75 -2.97
N SER A 150 16.31 -2.63 -3.48
CA SER A 150 16.48 -3.98 -2.94
C SER A 150 16.89 -3.98 -1.45
N ARG A 151 17.62 -2.96 -0.98
CA ARG A 151 17.98 -2.82 0.45
C ARG A 151 16.78 -2.42 1.29
N LEU A 152 15.91 -1.56 0.77
CA LEU A 152 14.67 -1.18 1.47
C LEU A 152 13.70 -2.36 1.50
N VAL A 153 13.55 -3.08 0.39
CA VAL A 153 12.76 -4.32 0.31
C VAL A 153 13.25 -5.37 1.32
N ASN A 154 14.56 -5.51 1.48
CA ASN A 154 15.14 -6.42 2.50
C ASN A 154 14.73 -6.05 3.95
N LYS A 155 14.38 -4.79 4.21
CA LYS A 155 13.88 -4.34 5.50
C LYS A 155 12.36 -4.51 5.66
N ALA A 156 11.64 -4.86 4.62
CA ALA A 156 10.20 -5.01 4.70
C ALA A 156 9.79 -6.32 5.39
N ASP A 157 8.65 -6.29 6.08
CA ASP A 157 7.94 -7.49 6.49
C ASP A 157 6.97 -7.93 5.39
N ILE A 158 6.40 -6.95 4.67
CA ILE A 158 5.45 -7.14 3.57
C ILE A 158 5.83 -6.22 2.41
N ILE A 159 5.74 -6.72 1.17
CA ILE A 159 5.88 -5.92 -0.06
C ILE A 159 4.66 -6.09 -0.96
N THR A 160 4.35 -5.03 -1.73
CA THR A 160 3.15 -4.96 -2.59
C THR A 160 3.44 -4.57 -4.04
N PRO A 161 4.45 -5.17 -4.73
CA PRO A 161 4.80 -4.80 -6.09
C PRO A 161 3.71 -5.13 -7.11
N ASN A 162 3.68 -4.39 -8.21
CA ASN A 162 3.06 -4.82 -9.46
C ASN A 162 4.04 -5.69 -10.28
N LEU A 163 3.57 -6.29 -11.41
CA LEU A 163 4.43 -7.18 -12.21
C LEU A 163 5.65 -6.47 -12.83
N THR A 164 5.57 -5.17 -13.11
CA THR A 164 6.71 -4.39 -13.61
C THR A 164 7.80 -4.30 -12.53
N GLU A 165 7.41 -4.02 -11.32
CA GLU A 165 8.29 -3.91 -10.16
C GLU A 165 8.88 -5.27 -9.78
N VAL A 166 8.10 -6.35 -9.91
CA VAL A 166 8.62 -7.73 -9.77
C VAL A 166 9.77 -7.97 -10.74
N GLY A 167 9.58 -7.66 -12.03
CA GLY A 167 10.63 -7.81 -13.04
C GLY A 167 11.88 -6.99 -12.70
N ILE A 168 11.70 -5.74 -12.25
CA ILE A 168 12.81 -4.87 -11.84
C ILE A 168 13.55 -5.45 -10.63
N LEU A 169 12.84 -5.88 -9.58
CA LEU A 169 13.43 -6.39 -8.34
C LEU A 169 14.17 -7.71 -8.53
N LEU A 170 13.63 -8.59 -9.37
CA LEU A 170 14.22 -9.91 -9.64
C LEU A 170 15.27 -9.87 -10.77
N GLY A 171 15.44 -8.72 -11.44
CA GLY A 171 16.35 -8.59 -12.58
C GLY A 171 15.89 -9.38 -13.81
N GLU A 172 14.60 -9.70 -13.87
CA GLU A 172 13.97 -10.39 -15.00
C GLU A 172 13.30 -9.39 -15.93
N LYS A 173 13.53 -9.56 -17.25
CA LYS A 173 12.72 -8.84 -18.23
C LYS A 173 11.35 -9.50 -18.31
N TYR A 174 10.38 -8.90 -17.63
CA TYR A 174 8.99 -9.25 -17.83
C TYR A 174 8.47 -8.53 -19.09
N GLU A 175 8.45 -9.24 -20.21
CA GLU A 175 7.98 -8.73 -21.51
C GLU A 175 6.55 -9.22 -21.83
N GLY A 176 5.93 -10.00 -20.93
CA GLY A 176 4.61 -10.59 -21.12
C GLY A 176 3.48 -9.76 -20.53
N GLU A 177 2.32 -9.80 -21.19
CA GLU A 177 1.08 -9.23 -20.64
C GLU A 177 0.43 -10.18 -19.61
N THR A 178 0.80 -11.47 -19.63
CA THR A 178 0.22 -12.52 -18.81
C THR A 178 1.28 -13.33 -18.05
N VAL A 179 0.88 -14.00 -16.99
CA VAL A 179 1.74 -14.86 -16.18
C VAL A 179 1.02 -16.15 -15.78
N SER A 180 1.72 -17.29 -15.88
CA SER A 180 1.19 -18.57 -15.38
C SER A 180 1.19 -18.61 -13.83
N ILE A 181 0.28 -19.38 -13.25
CA ILE A 181 0.24 -19.60 -11.78
C ILE A 181 1.56 -20.19 -11.26
N VAL A 182 2.24 -21.03 -12.04
CA VAL A 182 3.54 -21.60 -11.66
C VAL A 182 4.61 -20.52 -11.56
N GLN A 183 4.68 -19.65 -12.55
CA GLN A 183 5.62 -18.52 -12.58
C GLN A 183 5.30 -17.50 -11.47
N LEU A 184 4.02 -17.19 -11.27
CA LEU A 184 3.57 -16.31 -10.21
C LEU A 184 4.01 -16.80 -8.82
N LYS A 185 3.88 -18.10 -8.53
CA LYS A 185 4.39 -18.70 -7.30
C LYS A 185 5.91 -18.62 -7.16
N SER A 186 6.66 -18.71 -8.28
CA SER A 186 8.11 -18.50 -8.26
C SER A 186 8.44 -17.07 -7.87
N PHE A 187 7.84 -16.09 -8.54
CA PHE A 187 8.02 -14.67 -8.23
C PHE A 187 7.74 -14.35 -6.77
N LEU A 188 6.62 -14.79 -6.23
CA LEU A 188 6.24 -14.58 -4.83
C LEU A 188 7.28 -15.15 -3.85
N ARG A 189 7.81 -16.36 -4.13
CA ARG A 189 8.87 -16.96 -3.30
C ARG A 189 10.19 -16.23 -3.41
N GLU A 190 10.58 -15.83 -4.62
CA GLU A 190 11.82 -15.13 -4.88
C GLU A 190 11.82 -13.75 -4.22
N LEU A 191 10.71 -13.03 -4.30
CA LEU A 191 10.50 -11.77 -3.57
C LEU A 191 10.67 -11.96 -2.05
N CYS A 192 10.07 -13.00 -1.48
CA CYS A 192 10.28 -13.34 -0.07
C CYS A 192 11.72 -13.84 0.23
N GLY A 193 12.43 -14.31 -0.78
CA GLY A 193 13.86 -14.61 -0.70
C GLY A 193 14.75 -13.38 -0.54
N MET A 194 14.28 -12.19 -0.93
CA MET A 194 14.99 -10.93 -0.78
C MET A 194 14.97 -10.37 0.66
N GLY A 195 14.11 -10.89 1.54
CA GLY A 195 14.00 -10.43 2.94
C GLY A 195 12.58 -10.46 3.51
N PRO A 196 11.55 -10.01 2.80
CA PRO A 196 10.19 -9.97 3.31
C PRO A 196 9.67 -11.34 3.76
N GLY A 197 8.86 -11.35 4.82
CA GLY A 197 8.12 -12.54 5.23
C GLY A 197 6.89 -12.81 4.37
N LYS A 198 6.36 -11.76 3.74
CA LYS A 198 5.14 -11.81 2.92
C LYS A 198 5.31 -10.97 1.65
N ALA A 199 4.79 -11.50 0.53
CA ALA A 199 4.73 -10.76 -0.73
C ALA A 199 3.31 -10.79 -1.29
N LEU A 200 2.87 -9.66 -1.84
CA LEU A 200 1.60 -9.52 -2.52
C LEU A 200 1.85 -8.86 -3.87
N ILE A 201 1.52 -9.53 -4.98
CA ILE A 201 1.64 -8.97 -6.33
C ILE A 201 0.26 -8.51 -6.78
N THR A 202 0.19 -7.26 -7.25
CA THR A 202 -1.06 -6.62 -7.68
C THR A 202 -1.20 -6.56 -9.19
N GLY A 203 -2.44 -6.48 -9.69
CA GLY A 203 -2.72 -6.16 -11.09
C GLY A 203 -2.28 -7.23 -12.08
N ILE A 204 -2.43 -8.51 -11.74
CA ILE A 204 -1.97 -9.64 -12.54
C ILE A 204 -3.04 -10.02 -13.56
N THR A 205 -2.63 -10.23 -14.81
CA THR A 205 -3.41 -10.99 -15.79
C THR A 205 -2.78 -12.36 -15.98
N THR A 206 -3.54 -13.42 -15.82
CA THR A 206 -3.05 -14.80 -15.94
C THR A 206 -3.16 -15.29 -17.40
N ASP A 207 -2.48 -16.39 -17.74
CA ASP A 207 -2.47 -16.97 -19.11
C ASP A 207 -3.87 -17.44 -19.55
N ASP A 208 -4.76 -17.73 -18.61
CA ASP A 208 -6.17 -18.08 -18.85
C ASP A 208 -7.11 -16.86 -18.84
N GLY A 209 -6.55 -15.65 -18.72
CA GLY A 209 -7.27 -14.39 -18.85
C GLY A 209 -7.97 -13.94 -17.56
N GLU A 210 -7.70 -14.56 -16.41
CA GLU A 210 -8.18 -14.04 -15.11
C GLU A 210 -7.40 -12.79 -14.71
N HIS A 211 -8.08 -11.82 -14.10
CA HIS A 211 -7.46 -10.68 -13.43
C HIS A 211 -7.46 -10.91 -11.94
N ILE A 212 -6.25 -11.00 -11.35
CA ILE A 212 -6.08 -11.40 -9.96
C ILE A 212 -5.07 -10.51 -9.23
N ASN A 213 -5.20 -10.48 -7.90
CA ASN A 213 -4.11 -10.17 -6.98
C ASN A 213 -3.72 -11.47 -6.28
N ALA A 214 -2.45 -11.65 -5.97
CA ALA A 214 -1.97 -12.88 -5.35
C ALA A 214 -0.96 -12.59 -4.25
N CYS A 215 -0.98 -13.42 -3.21
CA CYS A 215 -0.05 -13.27 -2.09
C CYS A 215 0.53 -14.61 -1.62
N TYR A 216 1.66 -14.49 -0.92
CA TYR A 216 2.38 -15.60 -0.32
C TYR A 216 2.84 -15.23 1.08
N ASP A 217 2.62 -16.13 2.02
CA ASP A 217 3.15 -16.08 3.37
C ASP A 217 4.24 -17.13 3.54
N LYS A 218 5.48 -16.67 3.74
CA LYS A 218 6.66 -17.54 3.88
C LYS A 218 6.61 -18.37 5.17
N GLU A 219 5.96 -17.87 6.22
CA GLU A 219 5.87 -18.57 7.50
C GLU A 219 4.97 -19.80 7.41
N THR A 220 3.82 -19.67 6.73
CA THR A 220 2.86 -20.77 6.55
C THR A 220 3.13 -21.60 5.28
N GLY A 221 3.84 -21.03 4.31
CA GLY A 221 4.05 -21.62 3.00
C GLY A 221 2.82 -21.56 2.09
N GLU A 222 1.79 -20.79 2.46
CA GLU A 222 0.52 -20.73 1.77
C GLU A 222 0.48 -19.61 0.73
N TYR A 223 -0.26 -19.87 -0.35
CA TYR A 223 -0.48 -18.92 -1.44
C TYR A 223 -1.99 -18.72 -1.63
N TRP A 224 -2.39 -17.48 -1.88
CA TRP A 224 -3.79 -17.16 -2.16
C TRP A 224 -3.90 -16.23 -3.36
N LYS A 225 -5.02 -16.32 -4.08
CA LYS A 225 -5.42 -15.36 -5.10
C LYS A 225 -6.82 -14.82 -4.82
N VAL A 226 -7.06 -13.61 -5.31
CA VAL A 226 -8.36 -12.95 -5.36
C VAL A 226 -8.59 -12.47 -6.79
N MET A 227 -9.73 -12.80 -7.36
CA MET A 227 -10.18 -12.26 -8.64
C MET A 227 -10.77 -10.87 -8.44
N PHE A 228 -10.58 -9.98 -9.40
CA PHE A 228 -11.19 -8.65 -9.39
C PHE A 228 -11.75 -8.26 -10.77
N ASP A 229 -12.75 -7.36 -10.77
CA ASP A 229 -13.30 -6.80 -12.00
C ASP A 229 -12.29 -5.84 -12.63
N TYR A 230 -11.83 -6.16 -13.84
CA TYR A 230 -10.87 -5.34 -14.56
C TYR A 230 -11.57 -4.31 -15.47
N VAL A 231 -11.03 -3.12 -15.51
CA VAL A 231 -11.38 -2.06 -16.45
C VAL A 231 -10.12 -1.68 -17.20
N ASP A 232 -10.15 -1.79 -18.53
CA ASP A 232 -9.00 -1.46 -19.40
C ASP A 232 -8.77 0.06 -19.46
N LYS A 233 -8.43 0.62 -18.33
CA LYS A 233 -8.05 2.03 -18.19
C LYS A 233 -7.17 2.24 -16.96
N ARG A 234 -6.06 2.94 -17.17
CA ARG A 234 -5.12 3.28 -16.11
C ARG A 234 -5.59 4.51 -15.34
N TYR A 235 -5.43 4.44 -14.02
CA TYR A 235 -5.63 5.56 -13.11
C TYR A 235 -4.48 5.63 -12.10
N PRO A 236 -3.83 6.80 -11.94
CA PRO A 236 -2.82 6.99 -10.91
C PRO A 236 -3.42 6.79 -9.51
N GLY A 237 -2.57 6.35 -8.56
CA GLY A 237 -2.97 6.18 -7.17
C GLY A 237 -3.77 4.93 -6.83
N THR A 238 -4.03 4.02 -7.80
CA THR A 238 -4.69 2.73 -7.52
C THR A 238 -3.84 1.82 -6.64
N GLY A 239 -2.51 1.80 -6.83
CA GLY A 239 -1.56 1.10 -5.96
C GLY A 239 -1.56 1.66 -4.55
N ASP A 240 -1.47 2.99 -4.41
CA ASP A 240 -1.55 3.67 -3.11
C ASP A 240 -2.87 3.35 -2.38
N LEU A 241 -3.99 3.38 -3.11
CA LEU A 241 -5.31 3.04 -2.57
C LEU A 241 -5.36 1.59 -2.09
N PHE A 242 -4.87 0.66 -2.92
CA PHE A 242 -4.83 -0.76 -2.58
C PHE A 242 -3.99 -1.02 -1.34
N THR A 243 -2.73 -0.54 -1.32
CA THR A 243 -1.80 -0.80 -0.22
C THR A 243 -2.23 -0.10 1.07
N ALA A 244 -2.85 1.09 0.98
CA ALA A 244 -3.44 1.77 2.13
C ALA A 244 -4.60 0.98 2.75
N LEU A 245 -5.52 0.46 1.92
CA LEU A 245 -6.62 -0.41 2.36
C LEU A 245 -6.09 -1.69 3.00
N PHE A 246 -5.21 -2.39 2.29
CA PHE A 246 -4.58 -3.62 2.75
C PHE A 246 -3.90 -3.44 4.12
N THR A 247 -3.09 -2.39 4.27
CA THR A 247 -2.39 -2.05 5.52
C THR A 247 -3.38 -1.75 6.64
N GLY A 248 -4.39 -0.93 6.37
CA GLY A 248 -5.41 -0.59 7.37
C GLY A 248 -6.22 -1.80 7.83
N TYR A 249 -6.59 -2.70 6.93
CA TYR A 249 -7.29 -3.94 7.27
C TYR A 249 -6.42 -4.89 8.09
N LEU A 250 -5.14 -5.06 7.75
CA LEU A 250 -4.18 -5.86 8.54
C LEU A 250 -4.05 -5.33 9.97
N LEU A 251 -3.91 -4.02 10.15
CA LEU A 251 -3.81 -3.38 11.47
C LEU A 251 -5.10 -3.54 12.29
N ASN A 252 -6.22 -3.77 11.63
CA ASN A 252 -7.51 -4.11 12.26
C ASN A 252 -7.72 -5.62 12.46
N GLY A 253 -6.67 -6.44 12.27
CA GLY A 253 -6.67 -7.86 12.59
C GLY A 253 -7.23 -8.77 11.50
N ARG A 254 -7.40 -8.29 10.25
CA ARG A 254 -7.71 -9.15 9.11
C ARG A 254 -6.52 -10.02 8.78
N LYS A 255 -6.78 -11.27 8.37
CA LYS A 255 -5.75 -12.12 7.76
C LYS A 255 -5.34 -11.54 6.39
N MET A 256 -4.14 -11.88 5.95
CA MET A 256 -3.60 -11.37 4.69
C MET A 256 -4.52 -11.58 3.48
N PRO A 257 -5.08 -12.78 3.19
CA PRO A 257 -5.98 -12.97 2.06
C PRO A 257 -7.32 -12.22 2.22
N GLU A 258 -7.82 -12.04 3.45
CA GLU A 258 -9.01 -11.24 3.74
C GLU A 258 -8.77 -9.75 3.43
N ALA A 259 -7.65 -9.20 3.92
CA ALA A 259 -7.26 -7.82 3.65
C ALA A 259 -7.02 -7.57 2.15
N MET A 260 -6.40 -8.54 1.44
CA MET A 260 -6.21 -8.48 -0.01
C MET A 260 -7.56 -8.45 -0.75
N GLU A 261 -8.53 -9.26 -0.35
CA GLU A 261 -9.85 -9.31 -0.98
C GLU A 261 -10.65 -8.03 -0.74
N GLU A 262 -10.72 -7.55 0.51
CA GLU A 262 -11.42 -6.30 0.84
C GLU A 262 -10.82 -5.11 0.06
N ALA A 263 -9.49 -5.03 -0.04
CA ALA A 263 -8.81 -4.01 -0.84
C ALA A 263 -9.11 -4.14 -2.34
N SER A 264 -9.09 -5.36 -2.88
CA SER A 264 -9.39 -5.62 -4.30
C SER A 264 -10.81 -5.21 -4.68
N ILE A 265 -11.80 -5.56 -3.86
CA ILE A 265 -13.21 -5.20 -4.06
C ILE A 265 -13.37 -3.68 -4.09
N PHE A 266 -12.80 -2.99 -3.10
CA PHE A 266 -12.93 -1.54 -3.00
C PHE A 266 -12.26 -0.81 -4.18
N VAL A 267 -11.02 -1.19 -4.53
CA VAL A 267 -10.28 -0.59 -5.65
C VAL A 267 -11.01 -0.82 -6.98
N SER A 268 -11.45 -2.05 -7.27
CA SER A 268 -12.21 -2.36 -8.49
C SER A 268 -13.48 -1.51 -8.60
N LYS A 269 -14.18 -1.31 -7.48
CA LYS A 269 -15.37 -0.47 -7.45
C LYS A 269 -15.05 1.00 -7.69
N ALA A 270 -13.97 1.53 -7.06
CA ALA A 270 -13.51 2.90 -7.28
C ALA A 270 -13.13 3.14 -8.75
N VAL A 271 -12.40 2.19 -9.36
CA VAL A 271 -12.03 2.23 -10.78
C VAL A 271 -13.26 2.25 -11.68
N ARG A 272 -14.22 1.34 -11.45
CA ARG A 272 -15.46 1.25 -12.23
C ARG A 272 -16.28 2.54 -12.16
N ILE A 273 -16.53 3.08 -10.98
CA ILE A 273 -17.26 4.34 -10.78
C ILE A 273 -16.57 5.50 -11.49
N THR A 274 -15.24 5.55 -11.43
CA THR A 274 -14.46 6.59 -12.09
C THR A 274 -14.56 6.49 -13.61
N HIS A 275 -14.51 5.25 -14.14
CA HIS A 275 -14.67 4.99 -15.56
C HIS A 275 -16.06 5.39 -16.07
N GLU A 276 -17.11 5.00 -15.37
CA GLU A 276 -18.50 5.35 -15.69
C GLU A 276 -18.77 6.86 -15.59
N ALA A 277 -18.12 7.55 -14.66
CA ALA A 277 -18.23 9.00 -14.52
C ALA A 277 -17.53 9.78 -15.65
N GLY A 278 -16.69 9.12 -16.47
CA GLY A 278 -16.01 9.73 -17.60
C GLY A 278 -15.04 10.86 -17.21
N THR A 279 -14.50 10.83 -15.99
CA THR A 279 -13.56 11.84 -15.51
C THR A 279 -12.20 11.75 -16.21
N SER A 280 -11.43 12.84 -16.15
CA SER A 280 -10.03 12.82 -16.62
C SER A 280 -9.24 11.74 -15.88
N GLY A 281 -8.53 10.88 -16.63
CA GLY A 281 -7.70 9.82 -16.04
C GLY A 281 -6.64 10.36 -15.08
N SER A 282 -6.14 11.57 -15.32
CA SER A 282 -5.11 12.21 -14.50
C SER A 282 -5.55 12.60 -13.08
N GLU A 283 -6.87 12.62 -12.78
CA GLU A 283 -7.34 12.96 -11.43
C GLU A 283 -7.31 11.77 -10.45
N GLY A 284 -6.96 10.58 -10.92
CA GLY A 284 -7.02 9.36 -10.12
C GLY A 284 -8.45 8.85 -9.90
N VAL A 285 -8.60 7.82 -9.06
CA VAL A 285 -9.90 7.16 -8.84
C VAL A 285 -10.78 7.88 -7.83
N ILE A 286 -12.08 7.94 -8.11
CA ILE A 286 -13.10 8.51 -7.21
C ILE A 286 -13.39 7.50 -6.09
N PHE A 287 -12.69 7.60 -4.99
CA PHE A 287 -12.91 6.75 -3.82
C PHE A 287 -13.80 7.41 -2.76
N GLU A 288 -13.89 8.74 -2.75
CA GLU A 288 -14.61 9.50 -1.73
C GLU A 288 -16.10 9.13 -1.65
N LYS A 289 -16.71 8.82 -2.80
CA LYS A 289 -18.13 8.47 -2.87
C LYS A 289 -18.47 7.10 -2.27
N ILE A 290 -17.47 6.22 -2.19
CA ILE A 290 -17.63 4.86 -1.67
C ILE A 290 -16.95 4.63 -0.32
N MET A 291 -16.30 5.66 0.25
CA MET A 291 -15.72 5.56 1.61
C MET A 291 -16.67 4.99 2.68
N PRO A 292 -17.98 5.27 2.69
CA PRO A 292 -18.89 4.64 3.65
C PRO A 292 -18.92 3.11 3.60
N GLU A 293 -18.51 2.51 2.49
CA GLU A 293 -18.46 1.05 2.33
C GLU A 293 -17.29 0.39 3.08
N LEU A 294 -16.27 1.18 3.47
CA LEU A 294 -15.17 0.69 4.31
C LEU A 294 -15.64 0.11 5.66
N TYR A 295 -16.85 0.49 6.11
CA TYR A 295 -17.45 0.00 7.35
C TYR A 295 -18.35 -1.21 7.16
N GLN A 296 -18.56 -1.67 5.92
CA GLN A 296 -19.35 -2.84 5.63
C GLN A 296 -18.52 -4.09 5.88
N LYS A 297 -19.08 -5.05 6.62
CA LYS A 297 -18.40 -6.34 6.83
C LYS A 297 -18.59 -7.23 5.61
N VAL A 298 -17.50 -7.83 5.15
CA VAL A 298 -17.57 -8.94 4.18
C VAL A 298 -17.98 -10.19 4.95
N GLU A 299 -19.17 -10.74 4.63
CA GLU A 299 -19.70 -11.93 5.30
C GLU A 299 -19.08 -13.23 4.78
N ASN A 300 -18.73 -13.28 3.47
CA ASN A 300 -18.19 -14.46 2.82
C ASN A 300 -17.03 -14.06 1.90
N TYR A 301 -15.83 -14.44 2.27
CA TYR A 301 -14.64 -14.26 1.45
C TYR A 301 -14.59 -15.26 0.30
N LYS A 302 -14.03 -14.83 -0.84
CA LYS A 302 -13.93 -15.61 -2.09
C LYS A 302 -12.48 -15.88 -2.50
N TYR A 303 -11.51 -15.48 -1.67
CA TYR A 303 -10.12 -15.82 -1.95
C TYR A 303 -9.91 -17.33 -2.01
N THR A 304 -9.03 -17.76 -2.87
CA THR A 304 -8.74 -19.17 -3.08
C THR A 304 -7.25 -19.46 -2.91
N ALA A 305 -6.93 -20.60 -2.32
CA ALA A 305 -5.57 -21.12 -2.32
C ALA A 305 -5.14 -21.51 -3.74
N ILE A 306 -3.88 -21.29 -4.08
CA ILE A 306 -3.29 -21.65 -5.39
C ILE A 306 -2.03 -22.47 -5.20
#